data_c03ebd314a6cf0953c7eb780a08d1ab5
#
_entry.id   c03ebd314a6cf0953c7eb780a08d1ab5
#
_cell.length_a   1.000
_cell.length_b   1.000
_cell.length_c   1.000
_cell.angle_alpha   90.00
_cell.angle_beta   90.00
_cell.angle_gamma   90.00
#
_symmetry.space_group_name_H-M   'P 1'
#
loop_
_entity.id
_entity.type
_entity.pdbx_description
1 polymer ?
#
loop_
_entity_poly.entity_id
_entity_poly.type
_entity_poly.pdbx_seq_one_letter_code
_entity_poly.pdbx_strand_id
1 'polypeptide(L)'
;MNTQNLSEDISAKMNEAATPAMAVGNRASTTRIVGVVALAYAASMIVQNAVFAVTGSPDYSDPLGVVLTYHAENQGALAVTSGLETVNMLLLLLFVTVLHGLVQRRGGAGADWSRLAVAAGATLSALFALTIATHIAVVLAADGLSEPNPAFELMWQLHAAAFALSLPALGATFSGAAMATHASGLTRPWQRLLGVAGSSLPILAGVGNLAIANGSPLVLVGVLGLAAWLVWLVVTGLRLIRG
;
A
#
# COMPACT_ATOMS: atom_id res chain seq x y z
N MET A 1 -19.36 -36.66 -50.20
CA MET A 1 -19.33 -35.96 -48.89
C MET A 1 -17.85 -35.65 -48.62
N ASN A 2 -17.49 -34.36 -48.57
CA ASN A 2 -16.11 -33.93 -48.71
C ASN A 2 -15.43 -33.99 -47.32
N THR A 3 -14.37 -34.78 -47.18
CA THR A 3 -13.64 -34.97 -45.90
C THR A 3 -13.00 -33.69 -45.35
N GLN A 4 -12.79 -32.68 -46.19
CA GLN A 4 -12.32 -31.36 -45.78
C GLN A 4 -13.33 -30.61 -44.90
N ASN A 5 -14.62 -30.60 -45.27
CA ASN A 5 -15.66 -29.94 -44.49
C ASN A 5 -15.87 -30.56 -43.10
N LEU A 6 -15.60 -31.86 -42.95
CA LEU A 6 -15.71 -32.53 -41.66
C LEU A 6 -14.55 -32.17 -40.72
N SER A 7 -13.35 -31.97 -41.24
CA SER A 7 -12.17 -31.59 -40.45
C SER A 7 -12.25 -30.13 -39.98
N GLU A 8 -12.81 -29.25 -40.82
CA GLU A 8 -13.02 -27.82 -40.42
C GLU A 8 -14.09 -27.68 -39.36
N ASP A 9 -15.21 -28.43 -39.45
CA ASP A 9 -16.29 -28.39 -38.43
C ASP A 9 -15.84 -28.96 -37.10
N ILE A 10 -15.00 -30.01 -37.10
CA ILE A 10 -14.39 -30.56 -35.84
C ILE A 10 -13.42 -29.57 -35.24
N SER A 11 -12.57 -28.93 -36.06
CA SER A 11 -11.61 -27.92 -35.57
C SER A 11 -12.29 -26.67 -35.00
N ALA A 12 -13.39 -26.22 -35.65
CA ALA A 12 -14.20 -25.10 -35.17
C ALA A 12 -14.86 -25.42 -33.80
N LYS A 13 -15.47 -26.62 -33.67
CA LYS A 13 -16.08 -27.06 -32.41
C LYS A 13 -15.08 -27.29 -31.27
N MET A 14 -13.88 -27.78 -31.57
CA MET A 14 -12.79 -27.91 -30.56
C MET A 14 -12.29 -26.55 -30.12
N ASN A 15 -12.17 -25.57 -31.02
CA ASN A 15 -11.76 -24.21 -30.66
C ASN A 15 -12.84 -23.48 -29.85
N GLU A 16 -14.11 -23.65 -30.18
CA GLU A 16 -15.25 -23.07 -29.48
C GLU A 16 -15.38 -23.62 -28.03
N ALA A 17 -15.11 -24.91 -27.81
CA ALA A 17 -15.14 -25.56 -26.50
C ALA A 17 -13.92 -25.22 -25.65
N ALA A 18 -12.75 -24.97 -26.25
CA ALA A 18 -11.51 -24.67 -25.51
C ALA A 18 -11.45 -23.22 -24.98
N THR A 19 -12.08 -22.28 -25.67
CA THR A 19 -12.01 -20.84 -25.35
C THR A 19 -12.59 -20.49 -23.98
N PRO A 20 -13.79 -20.96 -23.55
CA PRO A 20 -14.35 -20.61 -22.25
C PRO A 20 -13.57 -21.20 -21.07
N ALA A 21 -13.05 -22.42 -21.19
CA ALA A 21 -12.31 -23.08 -20.10
C ALA A 21 -10.97 -22.39 -19.78
N MET A 22 -10.23 -21.97 -20.82
CA MET A 22 -8.98 -21.20 -20.64
C MET A 22 -9.25 -19.81 -20.07
N ALA A 23 -10.34 -19.14 -20.44
CA ALA A 23 -10.72 -17.85 -19.90
C ALA A 23 -11.08 -17.92 -18.40
N VAL A 24 -11.75 -18.98 -17.95
CA VAL A 24 -12.12 -19.21 -16.54
C VAL A 24 -10.88 -19.51 -15.70
N GLY A 25 -9.98 -20.37 -16.17
CA GLY A 25 -8.75 -20.70 -15.46
C GLY A 25 -7.84 -19.48 -15.27
N ASN A 26 -7.73 -18.61 -16.26
CA ASN A 26 -6.91 -17.39 -16.18
C ASN A 26 -7.52 -16.35 -15.22
N ARG A 27 -8.85 -16.24 -15.13
CA ARG A 27 -9.53 -15.35 -14.18
C ARG A 27 -9.32 -15.77 -12.72
N ALA A 28 -9.42 -17.05 -12.40
CA ALA A 28 -9.21 -17.58 -11.07
C ALA A 28 -7.75 -17.35 -10.62
N SER A 29 -6.78 -17.56 -11.51
CA SER A 29 -5.36 -17.31 -11.25
C SER A 29 -5.10 -15.83 -10.92
N THR A 30 -5.62 -14.89 -11.72
CA THR A 30 -5.42 -13.44 -11.48
C THR A 30 -6.03 -12.99 -10.15
N THR A 31 -7.22 -13.49 -9.78
CA THR A 31 -7.86 -13.14 -8.51
C THR A 31 -7.00 -13.58 -7.33
N ARG A 32 -6.42 -14.79 -7.39
CA ARG A 32 -5.49 -15.29 -6.36
C ARG A 32 -4.21 -14.48 -6.27
N ILE A 33 -3.65 -14.05 -7.40
CA ILE A 33 -2.45 -13.19 -7.41
C ILE A 33 -2.70 -11.90 -6.65
N VAL A 34 -3.81 -11.19 -6.93
CA VAL A 34 -4.19 -9.97 -6.19
C VAL A 34 -4.29 -10.25 -4.70
N GLY A 35 -4.92 -11.37 -4.31
CA GLY A 35 -5.05 -11.78 -2.91
C GLY A 35 -3.70 -12.04 -2.24
N VAL A 36 -2.79 -12.75 -2.91
CA VAL A 36 -1.45 -13.04 -2.38
C VAL A 36 -0.64 -11.75 -2.20
N VAL A 37 -0.66 -10.86 -3.20
CA VAL A 37 0.05 -9.57 -3.12
C VAL A 37 -0.50 -8.71 -1.99
N ALA A 38 -1.84 -8.66 -1.79
CA ALA A 38 -2.46 -7.95 -0.68
C ALA A 38 -1.98 -8.47 0.68
N LEU A 39 -1.92 -9.81 0.85
CA LEU A 39 -1.43 -10.43 2.10
C LEU A 39 0.06 -10.21 2.31
N ALA A 40 0.88 -10.32 1.28
CA ALA A 40 2.32 -10.07 1.37
C ALA A 40 2.59 -8.61 1.78
N TYR A 41 1.85 -7.67 1.18
CA TYR A 41 1.94 -6.25 1.53
C TYR A 41 1.52 -6.00 2.98
N ALA A 42 0.37 -6.53 3.41
CA ALA A 42 -0.08 -6.39 4.79
C ALA A 42 0.91 -6.98 5.80
N ALA A 43 1.44 -8.18 5.52
CA ALA A 43 2.42 -8.85 6.39
C ALA A 43 3.71 -8.04 6.50
N SER A 44 4.26 -7.55 5.40
CA SER A 44 5.47 -6.73 5.39
C SER A 44 5.28 -5.42 6.17
N MET A 45 4.14 -4.74 5.99
CA MET A 45 3.78 -3.53 6.77
C MET A 45 3.65 -3.81 8.26
N ILE A 46 3.03 -4.93 8.65
CA ILE A 46 2.89 -5.32 10.06
C ILE A 46 4.26 -5.57 10.67
N VAL A 47 5.15 -6.29 9.99
CA VAL A 47 6.52 -6.55 10.47
C VAL A 47 7.30 -5.25 10.64
N GLN A 48 7.26 -4.35 9.66
CA GLN A 48 7.91 -3.05 9.74
C GLN A 48 7.44 -2.24 10.96
N ASN A 49 6.12 -2.10 11.13
CA ASN A 49 5.56 -1.35 12.26
C ASN A 49 5.84 -2.03 13.61
N ALA A 50 5.92 -3.36 13.66
CA ALA A 50 6.33 -4.08 14.86
C ALA A 50 7.78 -3.78 15.24
N VAL A 51 8.70 -3.66 14.28
CA VAL A 51 10.09 -3.27 14.57
C VAL A 51 10.13 -1.86 15.16
N PHE A 52 9.46 -0.88 14.56
CA PHE A 52 9.39 0.48 15.12
C PHE A 52 8.80 0.51 16.54
N ALA A 53 7.74 -0.26 16.79
CA ALA A 53 7.12 -0.32 18.13
C ALA A 53 8.05 -0.95 19.17
N VAL A 54 8.82 -1.99 18.81
CA VAL A 54 9.74 -2.67 19.74
C VAL A 54 10.99 -1.83 20.02
N THR A 55 11.48 -1.08 19.02
CA THR A 55 12.65 -0.21 19.19
C THR A 55 12.33 1.13 19.85
N GLY A 56 11.05 1.47 20.02
CA GLY A 56 10.65 2.74 20.63
C GLY A 56 10.98 3.94 19.75
N SER A 57 10.58 3.88 18.46
CA SER A 57 10.80 4.99 17.52
C SER A 57 10.30 6.33 18.09
N PRO A 58 11.09 7.41 18.01
CA PRO A 58 10.71 8.71 18.54
C PRO A 58 9.56 9.33 17.75
N ASP A 59 8.76 10.12 18.43
CA ASP A 59 7.73 10.95 17.82
C ASP A 59 8.31 12.24 17.22
N TYR A 60 7.59 12.86 16.28
CA TYR A 60 8.02 14.14 15.69
C TYR A 60 8.05 15.32 16.68
N SER A 61 7.46 15.17 17.87
CA SER A 61 7.52 16.14 18.97
C SER A 61 8.69 15.93 19.93
N ASP A 62 9.42 14.83 19.78
CA ASP A 62 10.53 14.53 20.69
C ASP A 62 11.72 15.47 20.48
N PRO A 63 12.49 15.77 21.55
CA PRO A 63 13.70 16.55 21.44
C PRO A 63 14.69 15.94 20.44
N LEU A 64 15.32 16.76 19.61
CA LEU A 64 16.27 16.31 18.58
C LEU A 64 17.41 15.45 19.13
N GLY A 65 17.83 15.65 20.38
CA GLY A 65 18.81 14.81 21.06
C GLY A 65 18.32 13.36 21.25
N VAL A 66 17.03 13.17 21.55
CA VAL A 66 16.41 11.84 21.67
C VAL A 66 16.37 11.18 20.29
N VAL A 67 15.97 11.94 19.26
CA VAL A 67 15.95 11.46 17.87
C VAL A 67 17.34 11.03 17.42
N LEU A 68 18.36 11.85 17.70
CA LEU A 68 19.76 11.54 17.35
C LEU A 68 20.24 10.26 18.02
N THR A 69 20.06 10.15 19.34
CA THR A 69 20.46 8.97 20.13
C THR A 69 19.78 7.70 19.62
N TYR A 70 18.47 7.75 19.37
CA TYR A 70 17.72 6.62 18.82
C TYR A 70 18.30 6.14 17.50
N HIS A 71 18.58 7.05 16.57
CA HIS A 71 19.09 6.68 15.25
C HIS A 71 20.54 6.17 15.29
N ALA A 72 21.36 6.69 16.19
CA ALA A 72 22.73 6.21 16.41
C ALA A 72 22.75 4.80 17.03
N GLU A 73 21.87 4.50 17.98
CA GLU A 73 21.87 3.23 18.71
C GLU A 73 21.14 2.08 17.99
N ASN A 74 20.19 2.39 17.09
CA ASN A 74 19.32 1.39 16.46
C ASN A 74 19.62 1.14 14.97
N GLN A 75 20.82 1.44 14.46
CA GLN A 75 21.16 1.36 13.03
C GLN A 75 20.80 0.03 12.38
N GLY A 76 21.02 -1.11 13.06
CA GLY A 76 20.70 -2.43 12.55
C GLY A 76 19.19 -2.64 12.33
N ALA A 77 18.35 -2.21 13.28
CA ALA A 77 16.90 -2.27 13.16
C ALA A 77 16.39 -1.31 12.07
N LEU A 78 16.98 -0.13 11.99
CA LEU A 78 16.64 0.90 11.01
C LEU A 78 17.03 0.47 9.57
N ALA A 79 18.13 -0.25 9.41
CA ALA A 79 18.48 -0.85 8.12
C ALA A 79 17.43 -1.88 7.66
N VAL A 80 16.92 -2.71 8.58
CA VAL A 80 15.84 -3.66 8.29
C VAL A 80 14.54 -2.94 7.93
N THR A 81 14.14 -1.91 8.70
CA THR A 81 12.91 -1.16 8.41
C THR A 81 12.99 -0.40 7.09
N SER A 82 14.10 0.24 6.75
CA SER A 82 14.32 0.90 5.46
C SER A 82 14.23 -0.09 4.29
N GLY A 83 14.75 -1.31 4.47
CA GLY A 83 14.59 -2.39 3.49
C GLY A 83 13.12 -2.78 3.30
N LEU A 84 12.37 -2.96 4.41
CA LEU A 84 10.94 -3.27 4.38
C LEU A 84 10.11 -2.12 3.79
N GLU A 85 10.44 -0.87 4.06
CA GLU A 85 9.80 0.30 3.45
C GLU A 85 9.92 0.27 1.93
N THR A 86 11.09 -0.04 1.41
CA THR A 86 11.32 -0.20 -0.03
C THR A 86 10.49 -1.34 -0.61
N VAL A 87 10.45 -2.49 0.07
CA VAL A 87 9.60 -3.63 -0.32
C VAL A 87 8.12 -3.25 -0.29
N ASN A 88 7.66 -2.54 0.74
CA ASN A 88 6.29 -2.09 0.87
C ASN A 88 5.87 -1.14 -0.27
N MET A 89 6.76 -0.23 -0.69
CA MET A 89 6.54 0.64 -1.84
C MET A 89 6.31 -0.19 -3.13
N LEU A 90 7.15 -1.19 -3.38
CA LEU A 90 7.03 -2.07 -4.55
C LEU A 90 5.76 -2.94 -4.48
N LEU A 91 5.44 -3.49 -3.31
CA LEU A 91 4.22 -4.30 -3.11
C LEU A 91 2.95 -3.46 -3.27
N LEU A 92 2.95 -2.20 -2.84
CA LEU A 92 1.85 -1.27 -3.08
C LEU A 92 1.62 -1.06 -4.58
N LEU A 93 2.67 -0.70 -5.33
CA LEU A 93 2.57 -0.49 -6.78
C LEU A 93 2.11 -1.76 -7.50
N LEU A 94 2.65 -2.91 -7.12
CA LEU A 94 2.22 -4.19 -7.66
C LEU A 94 0.75 -4.46 -7.34
N PHE A 95 0.32 -4.25 -6.07
CA PHE A 95 -1.06 -4.46 -5.64
C PHE A 95 -2.05 -3.63 -6.45
N VAL A 96 -1.85 -2.31 -6.55
CA VAL A 96 -2.80 -1.43 -7.26
C VAL A 96 -2.81 -1.72 -8.77
N THR A 97 -1.68 -2.12 -9.35
CA THR A 97 -1.55 -2.46 -10.77
C THR A 97 -2.30 -3.76 -11.10
N VAL A 98 -2.06 -4.84 -10.31
CA VAL A 98 -2.74 -6.13 -10.56
C VAL A 98 -4.22 -6.05 -10.21
N LEU A 99 -4.61 -5.23 -9.23
CA LEU A 99 -6.00 -4.94 -8.91
C LEU A 99 -6.70 -4.23 -10.08
N HIS A 100 -6.08 -3.20 -10.65
CA HIS A 100 -6.61 -2.51 -11.83
C HIS A 100 -6.83 -3.49 -12.99
N GLY A 101 -5.85 -4.33 -13.30
CA GLY A 101 -5.96 -5.36 -14.33
C GLY A 101 -7.11 -6.36 -14.05
N LEU A 102 -7.33 -6.76 -12.79
CA LEU A 102 -8.43 -7.62 -12.40
C LEU A 102 -9.80 -6.95 -12.62
N VAL A 103 -9.94 -5.67 -12.22
CA VAL A 103 -11.16 -4.88 -12.40
C VAL A 103 -11.51 -4.75 -13.89
N GLN A 104 -10.53 -4.47 -14.75
CA GLN A 104 -10.73 -4.39 -16.20
C GLN A 104 -11.24 -5.72 -16.78
N ARG A 105 -10.66 -6.85 -16.39
CA ARG A 105 -11.07 -8.19 -16.83
C ARG A 105 -12.46 -8.59 -16.36
N ARG A 106 -13.01 -7.91 -15.33
CA ARG A 106 -14.36 -8.12 -14.81
C ARG A 106 -15.42 -7.20 -15.44
N GLY A 107 -15.13 -6.58 -16.56
CA GLY A 107 -16.06 -5.74 -17.31
C GLY A 107 -15.98 -4.25 -16.96
N GLY A 108 -14.99 -3.85 -16.15
CA GLY A 108 -14.68 -2.45 -15.91
C GLY A 108 -15.61 -1.70 -14.94
N ALA A 109 -16.59 -2.37 -14.32
CA ALA A 109 -17.34 -1.76 -13.22
C ALA A 109 -16.36 -1.41 -12.08
N GLY A 110 -16.24 -0.12 -11.76
CA GLY A 110 -15.21 0.37 -10.82
C GLY A 110 -13.87 0.74 -11.48
N ALA A 111 -13.79 0.82 -12.81
CA ALA A 111 -12.58 1.18 -13.54
C ALA A 111 -12.01 2.54 -13.09
N ASP A 112 -12.87 3.56 -12.92
CA ASP A 112 -12.43 4.89 -12.49
C ASP A 112 -11.87 4.88 -11.06
N TRP A 113 -12.49 4.12 -10.17
CA TRP A 113 -11.97 3.91 -8.81
C TRP A 113 -10.63 3.19 -8.81
N SER A 114 -10.44 2.20 -9.68
CA SER A 114 -9.15 1.52 -9.79
C SER A 114 -8.07 2.41 -10.41
N ARG A 115 -8.41 3.33 -11.32
CA ARG A 115 -7.50 4.37 -11.82
C ARG A 115 -7.09 5.33 -10.72
N LEU A 116 -8.05 5.76 -9.87
CA LEU A 116 -7.75 6.56 -8.68
C LEU A 116 -6.78 5.81 -7.77
N ALA A 117 -7.01 4.52 -7.49
CA ALA A 117 -6.11 3.72 -6.66
C ALA A 117 -4.70 3.65 -7.25
N VAL A 118 -4.54 3.50 -8.56
CA VAL A 118 -3.23 3.49 -9.24
C VAL A 118 -2.56 4.86 -9.15
N ALA A 119 -3.26 5.94 -9.48
CA ALA A 119 -2.70 7.29 -9.44
C ALA A 119 -2.29 7.70 -8.01
N ALA A 120 -3.19 7.51 -7.04
CA ALA A 120 -2.92 7.80 -5.64
C ALA A 120 -1.82 6.89 -5.07
N GLY A 121 -1.80 5.59 -5.44
CA GLY A 121 -0.77 4.65 -5.04
C GLY A 121 0.61 5.02 -5.59
N ALA A 122 0.69 5.51 -6.83
CA ALA A 122 1.93 6.04 -7.39
C ALA A 122 2.40 7.31 -6.65
N THR A 123 1.47 8.22 -6.33
CA THR A 123 1.75 9.41 -5.52
C THR A 123 2.24 9.03 -4.13
N LEU A 124 1.57 8.10 -3.47
CA LEU A 124 1.96 7.56 -2.16
C LEU A 124 3.38 6.97 -2.22
N SER A 125 3.68 6.16 -3.24
CA SER A 125 5.00 5.57 -3.42
C SER A 125 6.09 6.62 -3.63
N ALA A 126 5.80 7.70 -4.35
CA ALA A 126 6.75 8.80 -4.54
C ALA A 126 7.03 9.55 -3.23
N LEU A 127 5.99 9.81 -2.42
CA LEU A 127 6.12 10.43 -1.10
C LEU A 127 6.87 9.51 -0.12
N PHE A 128 6.58 8.20 -0.15
CA PHE A 128 7.35 7.25 0.64
C PHE A 128 8.81 7.14 0.21
N ALA A 129 9.12 7.24 -1.08
CA ALA A 129 10.50 7.28 -1.53
C ALA A 129 11.26 8.50 -0.94
N LEU A 130 10.59 9.66 -0.84
CA LEU A 130 11.15 10.83 -0.18
C LEU A 130 11.29 10.62 1.33
N THR A 131 10.27 10.04 1.97
CA THR A 131 10.32 9.69 3.41
C THR A 131 11.47 8.73 3.71
N ILE A 132 11.66 7.69 2.91
CA ILE A 132 12.76 6.72 3.05
C ILE A 132 14.11 7.40 2.83
N ALA A 133 14.24 8.22 1.80
CA ALA A 133 15.50 8.92 1.50
C ALA A 133 15.92 9.85 2.63
N THR A 134 14.97 10.60 3.21
CA THR A 134 15.24 11.48 4.36
C THR A 134 15.51 10.68 5.63
N HIS A 135 14.82 9.56 5.85
CA HIS A 135 15.10 8.64 6.95
C HIS A 135 16.53 8.08 6.88
N ILE A 136 16.94 7.60 5.71
CA ILE A 136 18.32 7.13 5.48
C ILE A 136 19.33 8.26 5.76
N ALA A 137 19.05 9.49 5.32
CA ALA A 137 19.93 10.62 5.59
C ALA A 137 20.05 10.92 7.09
N VAL A 138 18.96 10.84 7.85
CA VAL A 138 18.96 10.99 9.32
C VAL A 138 19.80 9.88 9.99
N VAL A 139 19.61 8.61 9.58
CA VAL A 139 20.38 7.47 10.11
C VAL A 139 21.88 7.64 9.87
N LEU A 140 22.26 7.99 8.64
CA LEU A 140 23.68 8.19 8.26
C LEU A 140 24.30 9.40 8.96
N ALA A 141 23.53 10.47 9.14
CA ALA A 141 24.01 11.65 9.85
C ALA A 141 24.21 11.38 11.36
N ALA A 142 23.35 10.55 11.96
CA ALA A 142 23.42 10.24 13.38
C ALA A 142 24.71 9.52 13.78
N ASP A 143 25.30 8.71 12.90
CA ASP A 143 26.53 7.93 13.18
C ASP A 143 27.76 8.82 13.51
N GLY A 144 27.79 10.05 13.00
CA GLY A 144 28.96 10.96 13.16
C GLY A 144 28.73 12.15 14.06
N LEU A 145 27.55 12.29 14.69
CA LEU A 145 27.20 13.48 15.46
C LEU A 145 27.13 13.17 16.96
N SER A 146 27.79 14.03 17.76
CA SER A 146 27.62 14.03 19.24
C SER A 146 26.43 14.88 19.68
N GLU A 147 26.02 15.86 18.88
CA GLU A 147 24.89 16.77 19.13
C GLU A 147 24.14 17.06 17.83
N PRO A 148 22.83 17.31 17.88
CA PRO A 148 22.07 17.71 16.69
C PRO A 148 22.60 19.00 16.09
N ASN A 149 22.70 19.05 14.76
CA ASN A 149 23.05 20.24 14.01
C ASN A 149 21.90 20.67 13.08
N PRO A 150 21.94 21.88 12.48
CA PRO A 150 20.86 22.37 11.60
C PRO A 150 20.56 21.48 10.38
N ALA A 151 21.56 20.75 9.88
CA ALA A 151 21.34 19.83 8.75
C ALA A 151 20.57 18.58 9.18
N PHE A 152 20.88 18.02 10.36
CA PHE A 152 20.14 16.92 10.97
C PHE A 152 18.69 17.31 11.25
N GLU A 153 18.48 18.49 11.85
CA GLU A 153 17.14 19.04 12.08
C GLU A 153 16.35 19.19 10.81
N LEU A 154 16.94 19.76 9.75
CA LEU A 154 16.27 19.93 8.46
C LEU A 154 15.86 18.59 7.84
N MET A 155 16.73 17.57 7.92
CA MET A 155 16.40 16.22 7.40
C MET A 155 15.26 15.60 8.17
N TRP A 156 15.23 15.73 9.51
CA TRP A 156 14.13 15.24 10.33
C TRP A 156 12.81 15.95 10.05
N GLN A 157 12.83 17.28 9.91
CA GLN A 157 11.65 18.06 9.54
C GLN A 157 11.12 17.68 8.14
N LEU A 158 12.03 17.46 7.19
CA LEU A 158 11.66 17.04 5.84
C LEU A 158 11.06 15.62 5.84
N HIS A 159 11.61 14.72 6.64
CA HIS A 159 11.05 13.38 6.87
C HIS A 159 9.62 13.47 7.43
N ALA A 160 9.40 14.25 8.48
CA ALA A 160 8.09 14.46 9.08
C ALA A 160 7.07 15.06 8.09
N ALA A 161 7.48 16.04 7.29
CA ALA A 161 6.64 16.66 6.29
C ALA A 161 6.26 15.69 5.16
N ALA A 162 7.22 14.91 4.65
CA ALA A 162 6.98 13.91 3.61
C ALA A 162 6.01 12.82 4.10
N PHE A 163 6.20 12.34 5.35
CA PHE A 163 5.29 11.40 5.98
C PHE A 163 3.87 11.98 6.10
N ALA A 164 3.72 13.19 6.64
CA ALA A 164 2.41 13.84 6.81
C ALA A 164 1.67 14.01 5.47
N LEU A 165 2.39 14.37 4.41
CA LEU A 165 1.84 14.49 3.04
C LEU A 165 1.47 13.12 2.44
N SER A 166 2.04 12.02 2.91
CA SER A 166 1.70 10.68 2.43
C SER A 166 0.31 10.21 2.89
N LEU A 167 -0.20 10.72 3.99
CA LEU A 167 -1.47 10.29 4.58
C LEU A 167 -2.69 10.48 3.66
N PRO A 168 -2.92 11.65 3.04
CA PRO A 168 -4.06 11.78 2.11
C PRO A 168 -3.90 10.91 0.87
N ALA A 169 -2.69 10.66 0.39
CA ALA A 169 -2.44 9.74 -0.71
C ALA A 169 -2.75 8.28 -0.32
N LEU A 170 -2.44 7.86 0.92
CA LEU A 170 -2.86 6.58 1.48
C LEU A 170 -4.39 6.46 1.50
N GLY A 171 -5.08 7.48 2.01
CA GLY A 171 -6.54 7.49 2.06
C GLY A 171 -7.18 7.40 0.68
N ALA A 172 -6.67 8.14 -0.30
CA ALA A 172 -7.16 8.09 -1.68
C ALA A 172 -6.90 6.71 -2.33
N THR A 173 -5.73 6.11 -2.08
CA THR A 173 -5.40 4.74 -2.54
C THR A 173 -6.38 3.72 -1.94
N PHE A 174 -6.62 3.78 -0.63
CA PHE A 174 -7.53 2.90 0.07
C PHE A 174 -8.97 3.04 -0.43
N SER A 175 -9.47 4.28 -0.53
CA SER A 175 -10.79 4.57 -1.07
C SER A 175 -10.95 4.00 -2.48
N GLY A 176 -10.02 4.30 -3.37
CA GLY A 176 -10.02 3.80 -4.74
C GLY A 176 -10.03 2.28 -4.82
N ALA A 177 -9.17 1.59 -4.05
CA ALA A 177 -9.11 0.13 -4.02
C ALA A 177 -10.40 -0.50 -3.46
N ALA A 178 -10.94 0.05 -2.36
CA ALA A 178 -12.16 -0.45 -1.73
C ALA A 178 -13.39 -0.29 -2.62
N MET A 179 -13.52 0.87 -3.28
CA MET A 179 -14.63 1.13 -4.19
C MET A 179 -14.52 0.33 -5.48
N ALA A 180 -13.32 0.19 -6.04
CA ALA A 180 -13.08 -0.60 -7.24
C ALA A 180 -13.44 -2.09 -7.02
N THR A 181 -12.99 -2.68 -5.91
CA THR A 181 -13.28 -4.07 -5.56
C THR A 181 -14.75 -4.30 -5.28
N HIS A 182 -15.42 -3.35 -4.62
CA HIS A 182 -16.85 -3.44 -4.38
C HIS A 182 -17.67 -3.36 -5.66
N ALA A 183 -17.42 -2.36 -6.50
CA ALA A 183 -18.13 -2.17 -7.77
C ALA A 183 -17.94 -3.37 -8.73
N SER A 184 -16.80 -4.06 -8.64
CA SER A 184 -16.51 -5.27 -9.41
C SER A 184 -17.05 -6.57 -8.78
N GLY A 185 -17.81 -6.50 -7.69
CA GLY A 185 -18.38 -7.66 -6.99
C GLY A 185 -17.35 -8.53 -6.26
N LEU A 186 -16.13 -8.02 -6.03
CA LEU A 186 -15.02 -8.75 -5.39
C LEU A 186 -15.13 -8.76 -3.87
N THR A 187 -15.76 -7.73 -3.27
CA THR A 187 -15.87 -7.54 -1.82
C THR A 187 -17.33 -7.45 -1.36
N ARG A 188 -17.55 -7.72 -0.06
CA ARG A 188 -18.87 -7.61 0.59
C ARG A 188 -19.17 -6.14 0.96
N PRO A 189 -20.45 -5.77 1.19
CA PRO A 189 -20.83 -4.40 1.59
C PRO A 189 -20.09 -3.87 2.82
N TRP A 190 -19.85 -4.70 3.84
CA TRP A 190 -19.12 -4.29 5.05
C TRP A 190 -17.64 -3.96 4.78
N GLN A 191 -17.00 -4.66 3.82
CA GLN A 191 -15.63 -4.34 3.41
C GLN A 191 -15.54 -2.99 2.68
N ARG A 192 -16.59 -2.63 1.90
CA ARG A 192 -16.74 -1.28 1.35
C ARG A 192 -16.86 -0.25 2.46
N LEU A 193 -17.72 -0.50 3.46
CA LEU A 193 -17.90 0.42 4.58
C LEU A 193 -16.60 0.62 5.35
N LEU A 194 -15.88 -0.46 5.66
CA LEU A 194 -14.55 -0.40 6.26
C LEU A 194 -13.58 0.42 5.38
N GLY A 195 -13.64 0.21 4.06
CA GLY A 195 -12.80 0.93 3.11
C GLY A 195 -13.08 2.42 3.10
N VAL A 196 -14.35 2.83 3.04
CA VAL A 196 -14.75 4.25 3.02
C VAL A 196 -14.45 4.92 4.37
N ALA A 197 -14.87 4.31 5.47
CA ALA A 197 -14.63 4.86 6.81
C ALA A 197 -13.12 4.88 7.16
N GLY A 198 -12.40 3.79 6.87
CA GLY A 198 -10.97 3.72 7.13
C GLY A 198 -10.15 4.68 6.28
N SER A 199 -10.51 4.89 5.02
CA SER A 199 -9.80 5.83 4.14
C SER A 199 -10.04 7.31 4.47
N SER A 200 -11.16 7.65 5.10
CA SER A 200 -11.41 9.02 5.53
C SER A 200 -10.46 9.48 6.65
N LEU A 201 -10.00 8.56 7.49
CA LEU A 201 -9.11 8.88 8.62
C LEU A 201 -7.76 9.46 8.17
N PRO A 202 -6.97 8.81 7.29
CA PRO A 202 -5.71 9.38 6.84
C PRO A 202 -5.91 10.63 5.96
N ILE A 203 -7.04 10.77 5.25
CA ILE A 203 -7.36 12.01 4.53
C ILE A 203 -7.56 13.16 5.53
N LEU A 204 -8.36 12.95 6.58
CA LEU A 204 -8.60 13.94 7.62
C LEU A 204 -7.32 14.30 8.38
N ALA A 205 -6.51 13.29 8.74
CA ALA A 205 -5.21 13.53 9.36
C ALA A 205 -4.31 14.36 8.44
N GLY A 206 -4.26 14.03 7.15
CA GLY A 206 -3.42 14.71 6.18
C GLY A 206 -3.81 16.16 5.87
N VAL A 207 -5.06 16.57 6.15
CA VAL A 207 -5.45 18.00 6.11
C VAL A 207 -4.67 18.81 7.17
N GLY A 208 -4.34 18.18 8.31
CA GLY A 208 -3.50 18.76 9.35
C GLY A 208 -2.01 18.48 9.19
N ASN A 209 -1.49 18.35 7.97
CA ASN A 209 -0.12 17.91 7.70
C ASN A 209 0.95 18.73 8.43
N LEU A 210 0.82 20.06 8.48
CA LEU A 210 1.76 20.93 9.21
C LEU A 210 1.72 20.64 10.72
N ALA A 211 0.55 20.41 11.30
CA ALA A 211 0.43 20.07 12.70
C ALA A 211 1.09 18.69 13.00
N ILE A 212 0.89 17.70 12.11
CA ILE A 212 1.52 16.38 12.24
C ILE A 212 3.02 16.49 12.13
N ALA A 213 3.54 17.25 11.17
CA ALA A 213 4.99 17.48 11.03
C ALA A 213 5.61 18.17 12.28
N ASN A 214 4.79 18.90 13.03
CA ASN A 214 5.16 19.50 14.33
C ASN A 214 4.83 18.62 15.54
N GLY A 215 4.57 17.33 15.34
CA GLY A 215 4.35 16.37 16.43
C GLY A 215 2.93 16.33 17.02
N SER A 216 1.92 16.85 16.31
CA SER A 216 0.54 16.77 16.79
C SER A 216 0.04 15.33 16.91
N PRO A 217 -0.72 14.98 17.98
CA PRO A 217 -1.34 13.67 18.14
C PRO A 217 -2.38 13.35 17.05
N LEU A 218 -2.67 14.28 16.13
CA LEU A 218 -3.49 14.03 14.96
C LEU A 218 -2.94 12.88 14.08
N VAL A 219 -1.64 12.61 14.17
CA VAL A 219 -1.00 11.43 13.54
C VAL A 219 -1.69 10.12 13.92
N LEU A 220 -2.21 9.99 15.15
CA LEU A 220 -2.93 8.80 15.62
C LEU A 220 -4.19 8.51 14.81
N VAL A 221 -4.86 9.54 14.28
CA VAL A 221 -5.99 9.37 13.36
C VAL A 221 -5.51 8.72 12.06
N GLY A 222 -4.35 9.12 11.55
CA GLY A 222 -3.71 8.48 10.38
C GLY A 222 -3.33 7.02 10.66
N VAL A 223 -2.79 6.73 11.84
CA VAL A 223 -2.44 5.37 12.29
C VAL A 223 -3.67 4.47 12.37
N LEU A 224 -4.80 4.97 12.88
CA LEU A 224 -6.07 4.22 12.85
C LEU A 224 -6.52 3.92 11.42
N GLY A 225 -6.34 4.86 10.51
CA GLY A 225 -6.60 4.65 9.08
C GLY A 225 -5.68 3.59 8.46
N LEU A 226 -4.40 3.59 8.82
CA LEU A 226 -3.45 2.54 8.43
C LEU A 226 -3.87 1.17 8.97
N ALA A 227 -4.28 1.09 10.24
CA ALA A 227 -4.78 -0.16 10.82
C ALA A 227 -6.01 -0.68 10.08
N ALA A 228 -6.96 0.20 9.74
CA ALA A 228 -8.12 -0.14 8.91
C ALA A 228 -7.71 -0.64 7.51
N TRP A 229 -6.69 -0.02 6.90
CA TRP A 229 -6.12 -0.46 5.63
C TRP A 229 -5.54 -1.88 5.71
N LEU A 230 -4.73 -2.17 6.74
CA LEU A 230 -4.15 -3.49 6.96
C LEU A 230 -5.22 -4.57 7.17
N VAL A 231 -6.23 -4.29 8.01
CA VAL A 231 -7.37 -5.19 8.19
C VAL A 231 -8.09 -5.43 6.87
N TRP A 232 -8.34 -4.37 6.10
CA TRP A 232 -9.02 -4.48 4.80
C TRP A 232 -8.19 -5.30 3.79
N LEU A 233 -6.88 -5.11 3.72
CA LEU A 233 -5.97 -5.89 2.86
C LEU A 233 -6.03 -7.38 3.23
N VAL A 234 -5.96 -7.71 4.52
CA VAL A 234 -6.00 -9.10 5.01
C VAL A 234 -7.33 -9.76 4.66
N VAL A 235 -8.46 -9.16 5.03
CA VAL A 235 -9.77 -9.77 4.80
C VAL A 235 -10.13 -9.86 3.32
N THR A 236 -9.70 -8.86 2.52
CA THR A 236 -9.90 -8.87 1.07
C THR A 236 -8.97 -9.88 0.40
N GLY A 237 -7.70 -9.91 0.79
CA GLY A 237 -6.72 -10.87 0.29
C GLY A 237 -7.14 -12.32 0.52
N LEU A 238 -7.54 -12.65 1.76
CA LEU A 238 -8.04 -13.99 2.09
C LEU A 238 -9.29 -14.36 1.28
N ARG A 239 -10.21 -13.42 1.08
CA ARG A 239 -11.39 -13.64 0.26
C ARG A 239 -11.03 -13.93 -1.20
N LEU A 240 -10.12 -13.16 -1.78
CA LEU A 240 -9.70 -13.31 -3.18
C LEU A 240 -8.94 -14.61 -3.44
N ILE A 241 -8.28 -15.19 -2.41
CA ILE A 241 -7.60 -16.49 -2.52
C ILE A 241 -8.60 -17.63 -2.44
N ARG A 242 -9.61 -17.52 -1.58
CA ARG A 242 -10.59 -18.60 -1.34
C ARG A 242 -11.69 -18.70 -2.41
N GLY A 243 -11.93 -17.65 -3.16
CA GLY A 243 -12.93 -17.54 -4.22
C GLY A 243 -14.25 -16.98 -3.71
#